data_0b26074164e09e42cfa1ef0c020e9f03
#
_entry.id   0b26074164e09e42cfa1ef0c020e9f03
#
_cell.length_a   1.000
_cell.length_b   1.000
_cell.length_c   1.000
_cell.angle_alpha   90.00
_cell.angle_beta   90.00
_cell.angle_gamma   90.00
#
_symmetry.space_group_name_H-M   'P 1'
#
loop_
_entity.id
_entity.type
_entity.pdbx_description
1 polymer ?
#
loop_
_entity_poly.entity_id
_entity_poly.type
_entity_poly.pdbx_seq_one_letter_code
_entity_poly.pdbx_strand_id
1 'polypeptide(L)'
;AQELTNWYLHGGGHDLHNQIGEIFNMKMFLAGNSGSQSGGWFRKEINSAADFNGLKFRMPGLGGKVLGKLGASVQNIPGGELYQALSSGALDGLEWVGPFADERAGFQEVAKIYYTAGFHEPGSGLTASVNLDVFNDLTPAQQKIIEYASMATTHTGLAETLANNGAALARLQQQGVKTMQFPDDVWDAFGAASKEVMDENMDDSLFADIRNSFESSLSASAEWLSKSDAYYVEQRQRVLGKM
;
A
#
# COMPACT_ATOMS: atom_id res chain seq x y z
N ALA A 1 2.59 7.60 -1.06
CA ALA A 1 2.91 7.53 -2.50
C ALA A 1 4.09 8.44 -2.85
N GLN A 2 4.00 9.74 -2.52
CA GLN A 2 5.06 10.70 -2.89
C GLN A 2 6.41 10.36 -2.23
N GLU A 3 6.43 9.99 -0.96
CA GLU A 3 7.65 9.62 -0.23
C GLU A 3 8.36 8.41 -0.84
N LEU A 4 7.59 7.39 -1.29
CA LEU A 4 8.15 6.25 -2.02
C LEU A 4 8.81 6.71 -3.34
N THR A 5 8.16 7.60 -4.08
CA THR A 5 8.69 8.14 -5.34
C THR A 5 9.95 8.97 -5.09
N ASN A 6 9.96 9.78 -4.03
CA ASN A 6 11.13 10.57 -3.62
C ASN A 6 12.33 9.66 -3.31
N TRP A 7 12.10 8.63 -2.48
CA TRP A 7 13.13 7.65 -2.17
C TRP A 7 13.63 6.93 -3.42
N TYR A 8 12.70 6.48 -4.27
CA TYR A 8 13.04 5.72 -5.48
C TYR A 8 13.93 6.54 -6.43
N LEU A 9 13.60 7.82 -6.67
CA LEU A 9 14.29 8.66 -7.64
C LEU A 9 15.51 9.40 -7.06
N HIS A 10 15.53 9.72 -5.77
CA HIS A 10 16.50 10.59 -5.15
C HIS A 10 17.15 10.02 -3.88
N GLY A 11 16.61 8.96 -3.30
CA GLY A 11 17.09 8.33 -2.07
C GLY A 11 17.84 7.01 -2.27
N GLY A 12 18.17 6.63 -3.52
CA GLY A 12 18.88 5.38 -3.83
C GLY A 12 17.96 4.17 -4.06
N GLY A 13 16.64 4.34 -3.96
CA GLY A 13 15.68 3.24 -4.10
C GLY A 13 15.74 2.52 -5.43
N HIS A 14 15.99 3.23 -6.54
CA HIS A 14 16.13 2.62 -7.86
C HIS A 14 17.29 1.62 -7.92
N ASP A 15 18.44 1.97 -7.37
CA ASP A 15 19.62 1.10 -7.41
C ASP A 15 19.45 -0.11 -6.49
N LEU A 16 18.90 0.09 -5.29
CA LEU A 16 18.60 -1.00 -4.36
C LEU A 16 17.53 -1.96 -4.92
N HIS A 17 16.50 -1.43 -5.58
CA HIS A 17 15.50 -2.24 -6.26
C HIS A 17 16.12 -3.11 -7.37
N ASN A 18 17.09 -2.57 -8.11
CA ASN A 18 17.79 -3.32 -9.14
C ASN A 18 18.76 -4.35 -8.58
N GLN A 19 19.34 -4.15 -7.39
CA GLN A 19 20.11 -5.21 -6.71
C GLN A 19 19.23 -6.43 -6.40
N ILE A 20 17.95 -6.23 -6.00
CA ILE A 20 16.99 -7.33 -5.90
C ILE A 20 16.75 -7.96 -7.28
N GLY A 21 16.54 -7.12 -8.30
CA GLY A 21 16.26 -7.59 -9.67
C GLY A 21 17.37 -8.47 -10.24
N GLU A 22 18.62 -8.11 -10.01
CA GLU A 22 19.80 -8.85 -10.49
C GLU A 22 19.85 -10.30 -9.96
N ILE A 23 19.37 -10.54 -8.74
CA ILE A 23 19.28 -11.92 -8.17
C ILE A 23 18.40 -12.82 -9.07
N PHE A 24 17.41 -12.23 -9.76
CA PHE A 24 16.47 -12.94 -10.62
C PHE A 24 16.71 -12.69 -12.11
N ASN A 25 17.86 -12.15 -12.49
CA ASN A 25 18.19 -11.75 -13.86
C ASN A 25 17.15 -10.78 -14.46
N MET A 26 16.76 -9.77 -13.69
CA MET A 26 15.76 -8.77 -14.08
C MET A 26 16.30 -7.35 -13.92
N LYS A 27 15.95 -6.47 -14.86
CA LYS A 27 16.01 -5.02 -14.72
C LYS A 27 14.66 -4.52 -14.28
N MET A 28 14.61 -3.81 -13.17
CA MET A 28 13.36 -3.38 -12.53
C MET A 28 13.16 -1.87 -12.59
N PHE A 29 11.92 -1.46 -12.81
CA PHE A 29 11.49 -0.06 -12.85
C PHE A 29 10.23 0.12 -12.01
N LEU A 30 10.13 1.24 -11.30
CA LEU A 30 8.86 1.70 -10.74
C LEU A 30 7.96 2.12 -11.91
N ALA A 31 6.85 1.41 -12.12
CA ALA A 31 5.96 1.58 -13.27
C ALA A 31 4.49 1.66 -12.86
N GLY A 32 4.21 2.16 -11.68
CA GLY A 32 2.88 2.42 -11.16
C GLY A 32 2.90 2.75 -9.68
N ASN A 33 1.81 3.32 -9.21
CA ASN A 33 1.59 3.56 -7.78
C ASN A 33 0.08 3.54 -7.48
N SER A 34 -0.32 2.74 -6.50
CA SER A 34 -1.72 2.61 -6.12
C SER A 34 -2.28 3.81 -5.36
N GLY A 35 -1.43 4.75 -4.96
CA GLY A 35 -1.79 5.71 -3.93
C GLY A 35 -1.91 5.04 -2.55
N SER A 36 -2.44 5.77 -1.59
CA SER A 36 -2.68 5.22 -0.25
C SER A 36 -3.78 4.16 -0.31
N GLN A 37 -3.45 2.97 0.15
CA GLN A 37 -4.41 1.87 0.20
C GLN A 37 -5.30 1.94 1.43
N SER A 38 -6.43 1.25 1.36
CA SER A 38 -7.40 1.14 2.45
C SER A 38 -6.92 0.19 3.54
N GLY A 39 -7.44 0.37 4.77
CA GLY A 39 -7.26 -0.58 5.86
C GLY A 39 -8.01 -1.90 5.63
N GLY A 40 -8.95 -1.91 4.68
CA GLY A 40 -9.63 -3.11 4.21
C GLY A 40 -11.10 -3.21 4.55
N TRP A 41 -11.68 -4.36 4.21
CA TRP A 41 -13.06 -4.76 4.38
C TRP A 41 -13.22 -5.68 5.57
N PHE A 42 -14.23 -5.43 6.40
CA PHE A 42 -14.47 -6.19 7.61
C PHE A 42 -15.95 -6.57 7.75
N ARG A 43 -16.20 -7.71 8.34
CA ARG A 43 -17.56 -8.17 8.68
C ARG A 43 -18.04 -7.59 10.02
N LYS A 44 -17.15 -7.15 10.88
CA LYS A 44 -17.42 -6.49 12.16
C LYS A 44 -16.48 -5.29 12.36
N GLU A 45 -16.88 -4.37 13.22
CA GLU A 45 -16.06 -3.21 13.56
C GLU A 45 -14.84 -3.63 14.39
N ILE A 46 -13.74 -2.90 14.19
CA ILE A 46 -12.52 -2.98 15.00
C ILE A 46 -12.50 -1.74 15.89
N ASN A 47 -12.73 -1.94 17.15
CA ASN A 47 -12.82 -0.86 18.15
C ASN A 47 -11.56 -0.74 19.01
N SER A 48 -10.69 -1.74 18.96
CA SER A 48 -9.41 -1.77 19.67
C SER A 48 -8.43 -2.75 19.01
N ALA A 49 -7.15 -2.67 19.37
CA ALA A 49 -6.13 -3.61 18.91
C ALA A 49 -6.45 -5.06 19.31
N ALA A 50 -7.17 -5.27 20.42
CA ALA A 50 -7.56 -6.61 20.87
C ALA A 50 -8.53 -7.33 19.91
N ASP A 51 -9.26 -6.57 19.06
CA ASP A 51 -10.21 -7.15 18.10
C ASP A 51 -9.54 -7.88 16.95
N PHE A 52 -8.23 -7.72 16.79
CA PHE A 52 -7.44 -8.52 15.82
C PHE A 52 -7.17 -9.94 16.34
N ASN A 53 -7.27 -10.22 17.64
CA ASN A 53 -6.99 -11.54 18.16
C ASN A 53 -7.99 -12.58 17.61
N GLY A 54 -7.44 -13.59 16.93
CA GLY A 54 -8.22 -14.64 16.27
C GLY A 54 -8.96 -14.21 14.99
N LEU A 55 -8.82 -12.94 14.54
CA LEU A 55 -9.44 -12.44 13.32
C LEU A 55 -8.86 -13.17 12.11
N LYS A 56 -9.70 -13.82 11.32
CA LYS A 56 -9.30 -14.45 10.05
C LYS A 56 -9.20 -13.38 8.97
N PHE A 57 -7.98 -12.94 8.70
CA PHE A 57 -7.76 -11.81 7.81
C PHE A 57 -6.80 -12.15 6.66
N ARG A 58 -7.13 -11.71 5.45
CA ARG A 58 -6.21 -11.83 4.32
C ARG A 58 -5.39 -10.55 4.21
N MET A 59 -4.10 -10.70 4.37
CA MET A 59 -3.10 -9.66 4.09
C MET A 59 -1.77 -10.31 3.71
N PRO A 60 -1.21 -10.06 2.53
CA PRO A 60 0.06 -10.64 2.13
C PRO A 60 1.26 -9.88 2.75
N GLY A 61 2.46 -10.47 2.60
CA GLY A 61 3.72 -9.81 2.87
C GLY A 61 3.94 -9.42 4.34
N LEU A 62 4.68 -8.34 4.54
CA LEU A 62 5.05 -7.85 5.87
C LEU A 62 3.84 -7.34 6.67
N GLY A 63 2.84 -6.75 6.01
CA GLY A 63 1.60 -6.34 6.66
C GLY A 63 0.88 -7.52 7.33
N GLY A 64 0.85 -8.68 6.68
CA GLY A 64 0.32 -9.91 7.28
C GLY A 64 1.12 -10.35 8.51
N LYS A 65 2.45 -10.27 8.48
CA LYS A 65 3.28 -10.56 9.67
C LYS A 65 2.94 -9.61 10.83
N VAL A 66 2.73 -8.33 10.54
CA VAL A 66 2.33 -7.33 11.55
C VAL A 66 0.99 -7.70 12.18
N LEU A 67 -0.04 -8.03 11.38
CA LEU A 67 -1.32 -8.48 11.93
C LEU A 67 -1.20 -9.78 12.72
N GLY A 68 -0.32 -10.68 12.31
CA GLY A 68 0.01 -11.89 13.07
C GLY A 68 0.54 -11.59 14.47
N LYS A 69 1.34 -10.54 14.65
CA LYS A 69 1.82 -10.07 15.97
C LYS A 69 0.67 -9.57 16.87
N LEU A 70 -0.41 -9.04 16.26
CA LEU A 70 -1.62 -8.65 16.98
C LEU A 70 -2.58 -9.84 17.24
N GLY A 71 -2.17 -11.06 16.90
CA GLY A 71 -2.94 -12.29 17.14
C GLY A 71 -3.92 -12.65 16.02
N ALA A 72 -3.90 -11.98 14.88
CA ALA A 72 -4.75 -12.34 13.75
C ALA A 72 -4.32 -13.67 13.12
N SER A 73 -5.31 -14.44 12.66
CA SER A 73 -5.12 -15.64 11.84
C SER A 73 -4.98 -15.21 10.37
N VAL A 74 -3.75 -14.87 9.97
CA VAL A 74 -3.49 -14.32 8.65
C VAL A 74 -3.44 -15.42 7.59
N GLN A 75 -4.08 -15.15 6.45
CA GLN A 75 -4.13 -16.06 5.30
C GLN A 75 -3.61 -15.34 4.05
N ASN A 76 -2.87 -16.08 3.21
CA ASN A 76 -2.42 -15.61 1.91
C ASN A 76 -3.27 -16.25 0.81
N ILE A 77 -4.41 -15.61 0.48
CA ILE A 77 -5.34 -16.09 -0.53
C ILE A 77 -5.19 -15.25 -1.80
N PRO A 78 -5.11 -15.89 -2.99
CA PRO A 78 -5.05 -15.18 -4.27
C PRO A 78 -6.25 -14.26 -4.48
N GLY A 79 -6.03 -13.12 -5.19
CA GLY A 79 -7.06 -12.09 -5.40
C GLY A 79 -8.37 -12.61 -5.99
N GLY A 80 -8.31 -13.54 -6.94
CA GLY A 80 -9.51 -14.12 -7.58
C GLY A 80 -10.41 -14.96 -6.65
N GLU A 81 -9.91 -15.36 -5.48
CA GLU A 81 -10.64 -16.19 -4.52
C GLU A 81 -11.21 -15.37 -3.33
N LEU A 82 -10.86 -14.08 -3.24
CA LEU A 82 -11.17 -13.24 -2.06
C LEU A 82 -12.66 -13.01 -1.85
N TYR A 83 -13.40 -12.74 -2.94
CA TYR A 83 -14.85 -12.55 -2.86
C TYR A 83 -15.52 -13.79 -2.24
N GLN A 84 -15.19 -14.99 -2.73
CA GLN A 84 -15.75 -16.24 -2.25
C GLN A 84 -15.34 -16.53 -0.81
N ALA A 85 -14.09 -16.28 -0.44
CA ALA A 85 -13.59 -16.48 0.93
C ALA A 85 -14.28 -15.55 1.94
N LEU A 86 -14.52 -14.30 1.57
CA LEU A 86 -15.23 -13.33 2.41
C LEU A 86 -16.73 -13.67 2.48
N SER A 87 -17.34 -14.03 1.35
CA SER A 87 -18.76 -14.40 1.25
C SER A 87 -19.11 -15.64 2.10
N SER A 88 -18.27 -16.67 2.05
CA SER A 88 -18.49 -17.91 2.82
C SER A 88 -18.21 -17.78 4.32
N GLY A 89 -17.55 -16.69 4.76
CA GLY A 89 -17.09 -16.53 6.15
C GLY A 89 -15.80 -17.30 6.46
N ALA A 90 -15.08 -17.78 5.46
CA ALA A 90 -13.73 -18.29 5.62
C ALA A 90 -12.77 -17.16 6.07
N LEU A 91 -13.07 -15.92 5.67
CA LEU A 91 -12.43 -14.71 6.14
C LEU A 91 -13.43 -13.82 6.92
N ASP A 92 -12.93 -13.15 7.96
CA ASP A 92 -13.61 -12.08 8.69
C ASP A 92 -13.35 -10.71 8.06
N GLY A 93 -12.26 -10.60 7.28
CA GLY A 93 -11.90 -9.39 6.55
C GLY A 93 -10.72 -9.61 5.61
N LEU A 94 -10.48 -8.62 4.78
CA LEU A 94 -9.37 -8.58 3.82
C LEU A 94 -8.97 -7.14 3.50
N GLU A 95 -7.73 -6.95 3.10
CA GLU A 95 -7.30 -5.74 2.39
C GLU A 95 -7.21 -6.02 0.87
N TRP A 96 -7.31 -4.96 0.08
CA TRP A 96 -7.12 -5.05 -1.37
C TRP A 96 -6.33 -3.85 -1.89
N VAL A 97 -6.97 -2.80 -2.39
CA VAL A 97 -6.26 -1.61 -2.88
C VAL A 97 -6.89 -0.33 -2.32
N GLY A 98 -8.06 0.03 -2.83
CA GLY A 98 -8.76 1.25 -2.50
C GLY A 98 -10.10 1.31 -3.23
N PRO A 99 -10.94 2.32 -2.96
CA PRO A 99 -12.35 2.34 -3.37
C PRO A 99 -12.59 2.00 -4.85
N PHE A 100 -11.76 2.53 -5.74
CA PHE A 100 -11.91 2.34 -7.19
C PHE A 100 -11.66 0.90 -7.66
N ALA A 101 -10.66 0.24 -7.09
CA ALA A 101 -10.37 -1.16 -7.39
C ALA A 101 -11.32 -2.10 -6.64
N ASP A 102 -11.60 -1.78 -5.38
CA ASP A 102 -12.37 -2.61 -4.45
C ASP A 102 -13.84 -2.71 -4.86
N GLU A 103 -14.45 -1.60 -5.35
CA GLU A 103 -15.81 -1.60 -5.90
C GLU A 103 -15.97 -2.60 -7.04
N ARG A 104 -14.95 -2.71 -7.90
CA ARG A 104 -14.95 -3.66 -9.03
C ARG A 104 -14.83 -5.12 -8.58
N ALA A 105 -14.21 -5.36 -7.42
CA ALA A 105 -14.09 -6.69 -6.84
C ALA A 105 -15.38 -7.16 -6.13
N GLY A 106 -16.35 -6.25 -5.92
CA GLY A 106 -17.67 -6.59 -5.37
C GLY A 106 -17.71 -6.82 -3.87
N PHE A 107 -16.65 -6.47 -3.12
CA PHE A 107 -16.57 -6.75 -1.68
C PHE A 107 -17.69 -6.10 -0.88
N GLN A 108 -18.22 -4.97 -1.34
CA GLN A 108 -19.35 -4.27 -0.74
C GLN A 108 -20.65 -5.10 -0.70
N GLU A 109 -20.77 -6.15 -1.48
CA GLU A 109 -21.94 -7.04 -1.47
C GLU A 109 -21.94 -7.95 -0.24
N VAL A 110 -20.75 -8.30 0.27
CA VAL A 110 -20.55 -9.32 1.32
C VAL A 110 -19.96 -8.76 2.62
N ALA A 111 -19.42 -7.55 2.61
CA ALA A 111 -18.96 -6.80 3.80
C ALA A 111 -19.37 -5.32 3.70
N LYS A 112 -19.77 -4.74 4.84
CA LYS A 112 -20.31 -3.37 4.87
C LYS A 112 -19.44 -2.40 5.66
N ILE A 113 -18.35 -2.84 6.25
CA ILE A 113 -17.44 -2.01 7.05
C ILE A 113 -16.12 -1.87 6.29
N TYR A 114 -15.72 -0.62 6.05
CA TYR A 114 -14.56 -0.28 5.25
C TYR A 114 -13.68 0.73 5.98
N TYR A 115 -12.45 0.33 6.28
CA TYR A 115 -11.46 1.22 6.89
C TYR A 115 -10.66 1.93 5.80
N THR A 116 -10.68 3.27 5.80
CA THR A 116 -10.20 4.08 4.67
C THR A 116 -8.69 4.27 4.62
N ALA A 117 -7.98 4.10 5.73
CA ALA A 117 -6.53 4.23 5.79
C ALA A 117 -5.90 2.92 6.26
N GLY A 118 -5.00 2.37 5.46
CA GLY A 118 -4.20 1.20 5.80
C GLY A 118 -2.80 1.60 6.24
N PHE A 119 -2.27 0.89 7.25
CA PHE A 119 -0.92 1.10 7.75
C PHE A 119 0.15 0.49 6.84
N HIS A 120 -0.21 -0.54 6.09
CA HIS A 120 0.70 -1.45 5.38
C HIS A 120 1.21 -0.88 4.06
N GLU A 121 0.37 -0.15 3.32
CA GLU A 121 0.70 0.36 1.99
C GLU A 121 0.20 1.81 1.78
N PRO A 122 0.86 2.80 2.38
CA PRO A 122 0.51 4.21 2.16
C PRO A 122 0.87 4.70 0.75
N GLY A 123 1.41 3.83 -0.10
CA GLY A 123 1.70 4.06 -1.50
C GLY A 123 2.43 2.87 -2.09
N SER A 124 1.70 1.88 -2.61
CA SER A 124 2.30 0.69 -3.20
C SER A 124 2.92 1.00 -4.55
N GLY A 125 4.20 0.68 -4.69
CA GLY A 125 4.92 0.77 -5.96
C GLY A 125 4.72 -0.48 -6.81
N LEU A 126 4.26 -0.30 -8.05
CA LEU A 126 4.14 -1.38 -9.01
C LEU A 126 5.41 -1.46 -9.86
N THR A 127 5.91 -2.66 -10.07
CA THR A 127 7.17 -2.92 -10.78
C THR A 127 6.92 -3.41 -12.20
N ALA A 128 7.58 -2.81 -13.18
CA ALA A 128 7.81 -3.41 -14.48
C ALA A 128 9.18 -4.09 -14.46
N SER A 129 9.22 -5.37 -14.81
CA SER A 129 10.45 -6.17 -14.86
C SER A 129 10.75 -6.57 -16.30
N VAL A 130 11.99 -6.37 -16.72
CA VAL A 130 12.52 -6.78 -18.02
C VAL A 130 13.63 -7.79 -17.77
N ASN A 131 13.69 -8.88 -18.53
CA ASN A 131 14.84 -9.79 -18.47
C ASN A 131 16.14 -8.99 -18.68
N LEU A 132 17.13 -9.18 -17.79
CA LEU A 132 18.33 -8.35 -17.75
C LEU A 132 19.17 -8.49 -19.02
N ASP A 133 19.30 -9.71 -19.58
CA ASP A 133 20.06 -9.93 -20.81
C ASP A 133 19.39 -9.23 -21.98
N VAL A 134 18.05 -9.36 -22.11
CA VAL A 134 17.27 -8.65 -23.13
C VAL A 134 17.40 -7.14 -22.98
N PHE A 135 17.37 -6.64 -21.75
CA PHE A 135 17.53 -5.20 -21.50
C PHE A 135 18.93 -4.70 -21.89
N ASN A 136 19.96 -5.50 -21.63
CA ASN A 136 21.35 -5.15 -21.96
C ASN A 136 21.62 -5.19 -23.48
N ASP A 137 20.88 -6.00 -24.24
CA ASP A 137 20.95 -6.05 -25.71
C ASP A 137 20.25 -4.86 -26.39
N LEU A 138 19.45 -4.08 -25.64
CA LEU A 138 18.80 -2.88 -26.16
C LEU A 138 19.81 -1.74 -26.34
N THR A 139 19.58 -0.92 -27.35
CA THR A 139 20.33 0.34 -27.50
C THR A 139 20.08 1.29 -26.32
N PRO A 140 21.02 2.17 -26.00
CA PRO A 140 20.82 3.17 -24.92
C PRO A 140 19.54 3.99 -25.07
N ALA A 141 19.12 4.29 -26.30
CA ALA A 141 17.88 5.00 -26.58
C ALA A 141 16.65 4.17 -26.20
N GLN A 142 16.65 2.87 -26.53
CA GLN A 142 15.55 1.95 -26.16
C GLN A 142 15.47 1.75 -24.64
N GLN A 143 16.61 1.59 -23.96
CA GLN A 143 16.66 1.51 -22.49
C GLN A 143 16.04 2.75 -21.84
N LYS A 144 16.37 3.95 -22.36
CA LYS A 144 15.78 5.21 -21.85
C LYS A 144 14.28 5.33 -22.14
N ILE A 145 13.80 4.80 -23.26
CA ILE A 145 12.35 4.74 -23.54
C ILE A 145 11.62 3.92 -22.46
N ILE A 146 12.14 2.75 -22.08
CA ILE A 146 11.53 1.93 -21.03
C ILE A 146 11.53 2.68 -19.69
N GLU A 147 12.65 3.29 -19.31
CA GLU A 147 12.78 4.07 -18.08
C GLU A 147 11.75 5.20 -18.02
N TYR A 148 11.69 6.06 -19.06
CA TYR A 148 10.73 7.17 -19.08
C TYR A 148 9.26 6.73 -19.20
N ALA A 149 8.98 5.65 -19.94
CA ALA A 149 7.65 5.09 -19.99
C ALA A 149 7.19 4.58 -18.62
N SER A 150 8.09 3.95 -17.86
CA SER A 150 7.81 3.49 -16.50
C SER A 150 7.51 4.66 -15.55
N MET A 151 8.31 5.74 -15.62
CA MET A 151 8.05 6.96 -14.85
C MET A 151 6.71 7.62 -15.23
N ALA A 152 6.42 7.71 -16.53
CA ALA A 152 5.14 8.25 -17.02
C ALA A 152 3.96 7.41 -16.53
N THR A 153 4.06 6.09 -16.58
CA THR A 153 3.04 5.15 -16.09
C THR A 153 2.82 5.30 -14.59
N THR A 154 3.89 5.46 -13.81
CA THR A 154 3.79 5.72 -12.36
C THR A 154 2.99 6.98 -12.08
N HIS A 155 3.27 8.06 -12.78
CA HIS A 155 2.58 9.34 -12.59
C HIS A 155 1.11 9.27 -13.03
N THR A 156 0.85 8.73 -14.22
CA THR A 156 -0.52 8.66 -14.78
C THR A 156 -1.39 7.67 -14.00
N GLY A 157 -0.85 6.53 -13.57
CA GLY A 157 -1.56 5.54 -12.76
C GLY A 157 -1.96 6.07 -11.39
N LEU A 158 -1.05 6.78 -10.71
CA LEU A 158 -1.38 7.46 -9.46
C LEU A 158 -2.49 8.50 -9.65
N ALA A 159 -2.39 9.31 -10.71
CA ALA A 159 -3.40 10.33 -11.00
C ALA A 159 -4.77 9.70 -11.30
N GLU A 160 -4.83 8.59 -12.06
CA GLU A 160 -6.05 7.84 -12.32
C GLU A 160 -6.69 7.32 -11.03
N THR A 161 -5.88 6.70 -10.16
CA THR A 161 -6.34 6.17 -8.87
C THR A 161 -6.93 7.28 -8.00
N LEU A 162 -6.20 8.38 -7.84
CA LEU A 162 -6.66 9.51 -7.02
C LEU A 162 -7.92 10.17 -7.59
N ALA A 163 -8.02 10.32 -8.91
CA ALA A 163 -9.18 10.90 -9.57
C ALA A 163 -10.45 10.05 -9.39
N ASN A 164 -10.33 8.73 -9.30
CA ASN A 164 -11.47 7.81 -9.27
C ASN A 164 -11.85 7.34 -7.85
N ASN A 165 -10.93 7.33 -6.90
CA ASN A 165 -11.20 6.83 -5.54
C ASN A 165 -12.31 7.59 -4.83
N GLY A 166 -12.37 8.92 -4.95
CA GLY A 166 -13.39 9.73 -4.29
C GLY A 166 -14.81 9.42 -4.78
N ALA A 167 -14.99 9.31 -6.10
CA ALA A 167 -16.28 8.98 -6.70
C ALA A 167 -16.69 7.54 -6.38
N ALA A 168 -15.76 6.59 -6.40
CA ALA A 168 -16.01 5.20 -6.03
C ALA A 168 -16.41 5.09 -4.55
N LEU A 169 -15.71 5.78 -3.65
CA LEU A 169 -16.06 5.82 -2.22
C LEU A 169 -17.50 6.33 -2.00
N ALA A 170 -17.88 7.39 -2.70
CA ALA A 170 -19.24 7.92 -2.61
C ALA A 170 -20.30 6.89 -3.07
N ARG A 171 -20.04 6.14 -4.14
CA ARG A 171 -20.93 5.05 -4.59
C ARG A 171 -21.01 3.91 -3.60
N LEU A 172 -19.88 3.50 -3.01
CA LEU A 172 -19.84 2.48 -1.96
C LEU A 172 -20.68 2.90 -0.76
N GLN A 173 -20.58 4.16 -0.32
CA GLN A 173 -21.41 4.70 0.76
C GLN A 173 -22.90 4.70 0.42
N GLN A 174 -23.29 5.05 -0.81
CA GLN A 174 -24.66 4.94 -1.30
C GLN A 174 -25.20 3.51 -1.31
N GLN A 175 -24.32 2.52 -1.45
CA GLN A 175 -24.64 1.09 -1.34
C GLN A 175 -24.65 0.59 0.13
N GLY A 176 -24.58 1.50 1.10
CA GLY A 176 -24.67 1.19 2.52
C GLY A 176 -23.35 0.75 3.17
N VAL A 177 -22.21 1.01 2.52
CA VAL A 177 -20.90 0.79 3.14
C VAL A 177 -20.63 1.86 4.19
N LYS A 178 -20.32 1.42 5.41
CA LYS A 178 -19.90 2.28 6.52
C LYS A 178 -18.38 2.47 6.44
N THR A 179 -17.95 3.70 6.19
CA THR A 179 -16.53 4.05 6.22
C THR A 179 -16.08 4.39 7.63
N MET A 180 -14.93 3.86 8.03
CA MET A 180 -14.38 4.02 9.36
C MET A 180 -12.89 4.33 9.32
N GLN A 181 -12.36 4.79 10.44
CA GLN A 181 -10.93 4.93 10.71
C GLN A 181 -10.58 4.08 11.92
N PHE A 182 -9.39 3.51 11.94
CA PHE A 182 -8.91 2.79 13.11
C PHE A 182 -8.68 3.74 14.28
N PRO A 183 -9.01 3.33 15.52
CA PRO A 183 -8.68 4.08 16.73
C PRO A 183 -7.17 4.23 16.94
N ASP A 184 -6.77 5.19 17.77
CA ASP A 184 -5.35 5.50 18.04
C ASP A 184 -4.59 4.31 18.63
N ASP A 185 -5.20 3.54 19.54
CA ASP A 185 -4.59 2.33 20.12
C ASP A 185 -4.28 1.25 19.06
N VAL A 186 -5.07 1.17 18.00
CA VAL A 186 -4.81 0.29 16.85
C VAL A 186 -3.61 0.79 16.05
N TRP A 187 -3.51 2.10 15.80
CA TRP A 187 -2.35 2.69 15.13
C TRP A 187 -1.07 2.51 15.95
N ASP A 188 -1.13 2.68 17.25
CA ASP A 188 0.01 2.45 18.16
C ASP A 188 0.46 0.98 18.11
N ALA A 189 -0.49 0.04 18.12
CA ALA A 189 -0.20 -1.39 17.99
C ALA A 189 0.40 -1.76 16.62
N PHE A 190 -0.12 -1.18 15.53
CA PHE A 190 0.48 -1.34 14.19
C PHE A 190 1.92 -0.83 14.14
N GLY A 191 2.19 0.34 14.71
CA GLY A 191 3.53 0.93 14.76
C GLY A 191 4.52 0.05 15.53
N ALA A 192 4.14 -0.41 16.72
CA ALA A 192 4.98 -1.29 17.55
C ALA A 192 5.27 -2.62 16.83
N ALA A 193 4.24 -3.29 16.31
CA ALA A 193 4.39 -4.56 15.60
C ALA A 193 5.15 -4.43 14.28
N SER A 194 4.97 -3.31 13.55
CA SER A 194 5.74 -3.03 12.33
C SER A 194 7.22 -2.90 12.62
N LYS A 195 7.57 -2.17 13.67
CA LYS A 195 8.98 -2.05 14.10
C LYS A 195 9.59 -3.42 14.41
N GLU A 196 8.88 -4.26 15.17
CA GLU A 196 9.32 -5.61 15.52
C GLU A 196 9.55 -6.47 14.27
N VAL A 197 8.58 -6.50 13.35
CA VAL A 197 8.67 -7.25 12.08
C VAL A 197 9.83 -6.77 11.22
N MET A 198 10.08 -5.47 11.17
CA MET A 198 11.21 -4.91 10.42
C MET A 198 12.55 -5.28 11.07
N ASP A 199 12.65 -5.24 12.40
CA ASP A 199 13.85 -5.57 13.14
C ASP A 199 14.24 -7.07 12.98
N GLU A 200 13.27 -7.96 12.87
CA GLU A 200 13.48 -9.40 12.62
C GLU A 200 14.20 -9.74 11.30
N ASN A 201 14.23 -8.81 10.34
CA ASN A 201 14.82 -9.04 9.02
C ASN A 201 16.18 -8.32 8.83
N MET A 202 16.71 -7.67 9.86
CA MET A 202 17.94 -6.86 9.77
C MET A 202 19.24 -7.67 9.60
N ASP A 203 19.20 -8.98 9.78
CA ASP A 203 20.35 -9.87 9.50
C ASP A 203 20.61 -10.03 7.99
N ASP A 204 19.63 -9.76 7.13
CA ASP A 204 19.82 -9.65 5.69
C ASP A 204 20.38 -8.28 5.34
N SER A 205 21.61 -8.25 4.80
CA SER A 205 22.31 -7.01 4.51
C SER A 205 21.58 -6.14 3.47
N LEU A 206 20.99 -6.74 2.44
CA LEU A 206 20.27 -5.98 1.42
C LEU A 206 18.96 -5.40 1.99
N PHE A 207 18.27 -6.16 2.83
CA PHE A 207 17.10 -5.65 3.55
C PHE A 207 17.47 -4.47 4.46
N ALA A 208 18.58 -4.59 5.20
CA ALA A 208 19.09 -3.54 6.07
C ALA A 208 19.44 -2.26 5.28
N ASP A 209 20.11 -2.40 4.14
CA ASP A 209 20.46 -1.28 3.26
C ASP A 209 19.21 -0.57 2.72
N ILE A 210 18.22 -1.33 2.26
CA ILE A 210 16.93 -0.83 1.78
C ILE A 210 16.21 -0.06 2.90
N ARG A 211 16.08 -0.66 4.07
CA ARG A 211 15.42 -0.05 5.21
C ARG A 211 16.10 1.25 5.63
N ASN A 212 17.40 1.22 5.84
CA ASN A 212 18.15 2.40 6.27
C ASN A 212 18.07 3.55 5.25
N SER A 213 18.18 3.23 3.96
CA SER A 213 18.02 4.18 2.87
C SER A 213 16.62 4.79 2.83
N PHE A 214 15.57 3.94 2.95
CA PHE A 214 14.18 4.39 2.95
C PHE A 214 13.85 5.27 4.17
N GLU A 215 14.23 4.84 5.38
CA GLU A 215 13.99 5.59 6.62
C GLU A 215 14.71 6.95 6.61
N SER A 216 15.93 7.03 6.05
CA SER A 216 16.65 8.28 5.87
C SER A 216 15.91 9.23 4.92
N SER A 217 15.44 8.73 3.78
CA SER A 217 14.66 9.51 2.81
C SER A 217 13.32 9.96 3.39
N LEU A 218 12.64 9.07 4.10
CA LEU A 218 11.38 9.37 4.79
C LEU A 218 11.56 10.49 5.81
N SER A 219 12.56 10.39 6.68
CA SER A 219 12.85 11.39 7.71
C SER A 219 13.15 12.77 7.09
N ALA A 220 13.82 12.81 5.93
CA ALA A 220 14.14 14.06 5.26
C ALA A 220 12.92 14.77 4.67
N SER A 221 11.88 14.03 4.26
CA SER A 221 10.68 14.58 3.62
C SER A 221 9.47 14.72 4.54
N ALA A 222 9.36 13.89 5.57
CA ALA A 222 8.17 13.77 6.41
C ALA A 222 7.79 15.08 7.12
N GLU A 223 8.77 15.80 7.67
CA GLU A 223 8.54 17.06 8.38
C GLU A 223 7.94 18.12 7.44
N TRP A 224 8.47 18.23 6.22
CA TRP A 224 7.94 19.17 5.24
C TRP A 224 6.53 18.78 4.79
N LEU A 225 6.30 17.52 4.42
CA LEU A 225 5.00 17.04 3.96
C LEU A 225 3.92 17.22 5.01
N SER A 226 4.24 16.98 6.29
CA SER A 226 3.28 17.18 7.38
C SER A 226 2.90 18.65 7.58
N LYS A 227 3.85 19.58 7.38
CA LYS A 227 3.65 21.03 7.53
C LYS A 227 3.10 21.70 6.27
N SER A 228 3.23 21.09 5.10
CA SER A 228 2.77 21.62 3.82
C SER A 228 1.54 20.91 3.30
N ASP A 229 1.70 19.81 2.58
CA ASP A 229 0.62 19.15 1.85
C ASP A 229 -0.47 18.62 2.77
N ALA A 230 -0.11 17.94 3.86
CA ALA A 230 -1.08 17.40 4.81
C ALA A 230 -1.84 18.53 5.51
N TYR A 231 -1.12 19.55 5.99
CA TYR A 231 -1.73 20.69 6.63
C TYR A 231 -2.62 21.49 5.66
N TYR A 232 -2.20 21.68 4.41
CA TYR A 232 -3.02 22.34 3.40
C TYR A 232 -4.33 21.57 3.14
N VAL A 233 -4.25 20.25 2.98
CA VAL A 233 -5.44 19.41 2.77
C VAL A 233 -6.39 19.51 3.96
N GLU A 234 -5.89 19.44 5.19
CA GLU A 234 -6.67 19.61 6.42
C GLU A 234 -7.38 20.98 6.44
N GLN A 235 -6.65 22.08 6.22
CA GLN A 235 -7.22 23.42 6.23
C GLN A 235 -8.23 23.64 5.10
N ARG A 236 -7.97 23.11 3.92
CA ARG A 236 -8.92 23.15 2.80
C ARG A 236 -10.24 22.46 3.17
N GLN A 237 -10.17 21.26 3.77
CA GLN A 237 -11.37 20.55 4.22
C GLN A 237 -12.14 21.33 5.29
N ARG A 238 -11.43 21.94 6.23
CA ARG A 238 -12.02 22.76 7.29
C ARG A 238 -12.72 24.02 6.75
N VAL A 239 -12.11 24.70 5.76
CA VAL A 239 -12.61 25.99 5.23
C VAL A 239 -13.71 25.80 4.20
N LEU A 240 -13.56 24.86 3.29
CA LEU A 240 -14.50 24.64 2.18
C LEU A 240 -15.62 23.65 2.55
N GLY A 241 -15.55 23.08 3.73
CA GLY A 241 -16.46 22.00 4.12
C GLY A 241 -16.20 20.71 3.37
N LYS A 242 -17.12 19.78 3.48
CA LYS A 242 -17.11 18.58 2.63
C LYS A 242 -17.55 19.01 1.23
N MET A 243 -16.58 19.20 0.34
CA MET A 243 -16.90 19.32 -1.08
C MET A 243 -17.37 17.98 -1.61
#